data_016a76991ea598eccfc0bfff0d4e335f
#
_entry.id   016a76991ea598eccfc0bfff0d4e335f
#
_cell.length_a   1.000
_cell.length_b   1.000
_cell.length_c   1.000
_cell.angle_alpha   90.00
_cell.angle_beta   90.00
_cell.angle_gamma   90.00
#
_symmetry.space_group_name_H-M   'P 1'
#
loop_
_entity.id
_entity.type
_entity.pdbx_description
1 polymer ?
#
loop_
_entity_poly.entity_id
_entity_poly.type
_entity_poly.pdbx_seq_one_letter_code
_entity_poly.pdbx_strand_id
1 'polypeptide(L)'
;MVQYGVCTESAPGSETARVRLLLISDTHVPVRARTLPSQVWDEVDRADVVVHAGDWVDVRLLDELQERAHQLVAVFGNNDGPALRARLPEVARETLAGVRVAVVHETGATQGRERRARERFPEADLLVFGHSHIPWDSSIDGLRLLNPGSPTDRRREPDCTYLTLTVERGQISDVELHRLPPR
;
A
#
# COMPACT_ATOMS: atom_id res chain seq x y z
N MET A 1 -25.67 -23.95 -29.28
CA MET A 1 -26.24 -22.88 -28.47
C MET A 1 -25.85 -23.17 -27.05
N VAL A 2 -24.76 -22.58 -26.55
CA VAL A 2 -24.25 -22.81 -25.20
C VAL A 2 -24.13 -21.42 -24.55
N GLN A 3 -24.94 -21.20 -23.51
CA GLN A 3 -24.94 -20.00 -22.70
C GLN A 3 -23.72 -20.03 -21.76
N TYR A 4 -22.86 -19.00 -21.85
CA TYR A 4 -21.89 -18.69 -20.82
C TYR A 4 -22.47 -17.56 -19.95
N GLY A 5 -23.04 -17.92 -18.83
CA GLY A 5 -23.33 -17.03 -17.75
C GLY A 5 -22.47 -17.45 -16.57
N VAL A 6 -21.37 -16.74 -16.31
CA VAL A 6 -20.67 -16.80 -15.03
C VAL A 6 -20.55 -15.37 -14.51
N CYS A 7 -21.59 -14.93 -13.83
CA CYS A 7 -21.44 -13.88 -12.82
C CYS A 7 -20.73 -14.50 -11.63
N THR A 8 -19.45 -14.25 -11.47
CA THR A 8 -18.79 -14.44 -10.18
C THR A 8 -19.22 -13.29 -9.29
N GLU A 9 -20.26 -13.51 -8.50
CA GLU A 9 -20.54 -12.69 -7.33
C GLU A 9 -19.32 -12.81 -6.41
N SER A 10 -18.57 -11.71 -6.29
CA SER A 10 -17.60 -11.54 -5.21
C SER A 10 -18.36 -11.66 -3.91
N ALA A 11 -18.03 -12.65 -3.09
CA ALA A 11 -18.59 -12.79 -1.76
C ALA A 11 -18.36 -11.47 -1.00
N PRO A 12 -19.38 -10.89 -0.36
CA PRO A 12 -19.21 -9.69 0.45
C PRO A 12 -18.28 -10.05 1.61
N GLY A 13 -17.08 -9.49 1.62
CA GLY A 13 -16.21 -9.57 2.78
C GLY A 13 -17.01 -9.09 3.99
N SER A 14 -17.13 -9.95 5.01
CA SER A 14 -17.94 -9.68 6.19
C SER A 14 -17.53 -8.32 6.78
N GLU A 15 -18.47 -7.35 6.85
CA GLU A 15 -18.26 -6.03 7.48
C GLU A 15 -17.81 -6.13 8.94
N THR A 16 -17.85 -7.32 9.53
CA THR A 16 -17.44 -7.61 10.90
C THR A 16 -16.01 -8.14 11.00
N ALA A 17 -15.34 -8.44 9.89
CA ALA A 17 -13.98 -8.95 9.90
C ALA A 17 -12.99 -7.86 10.35
N ARG A 18 -12.08 -8.22 11.25
CA ARG A 18 -10.90 -7.42 11.58
C ARG A 18 -9.81 -7.77 10.56
N VAL A 19 -9.32 -6.80 9.82
CA VAL A 19 -8.34 -6.96 8.75
C VAL A 19 -7.07 -6.20 9.11
N ARG A 20 -5.94 -6.91 9.23
CA ARG A 20 -4.62 -6.32 9.47
C ARG A 20 -3.95 -5.98 8.14
N LEU A 21 -3.51 -4.75 7.98
CA LEU A 21 -2.79 -4.28 6.81
C LEU A 21 -1.32 -4.04 7.13
N LEU A 22 -0.44 -4.45 6.21
CA LEU A 22 0.93 -3.99 6.10
C LEU A 22 1.02 -2.98 4.95
N LEU A 23 1.54 -1.78 5.20
CA LEU A 23 1.79 -0.76 4.18
C LEU A 23 3.29 -0.62 3.95
N ILE A 24 3.73 -0.76 2.70
CA ILE A 24 5.11 -0.54 2.25
C ILE A 24 5.11 0.27 0.96
N SER A 25 6.21 0.92 0.65
CA SER A 25 6.43 1.68 -0.57
C SER A 25 7.92 1.86 -0.85
N ASP A 26 8.27 2.25 -2.07
CA ASP A 26 9.62 2.70 -2.41
C ASP A 26 10.70 1.67 -2.05
N THR A 27 10.43 0.41 -2.36
CA THR A 27 11.31 -0.71 -1.97
C THR A 27 12.59 -0.77 -2.78
N HIS A 28 12.55 -0.33 -4.04
CA HIS A 28 13.70 -0.27 -4.95
C HIS A 28 14.61 -1.53 -4.94
N VAL A 29 14.00 -2.70 -4.79
CA VAL A 29 14.71 -3.98 -4.83
C VAL A 29 14.96 -4.37 -6.29
N PRO A 30 16.17 -4.79 -6.66
CA PRO A 30 17.38 -5.05 -5.85
C PRO A 30 18.35 -3.87 -5.75
N VAL A 31 18.00 -2.67 -6.24
CA VAL A 31 18.94 -1.54 -6.39
C VAL A 31 19.37 -0.96 -5.04
N ARG A 32 18.45 -0.76 -4.10
CA ARG A 32 18.73 -0.21 -2.76
C ARG A 32 18.95 -1.29 -1.70
N ALA A 33 18.35 -2.45 -1.90
CA ALA A 33 18.54 -3.61 -1.04
C ALA A 33 18.38 -4.88 -1.87
N ARG A 34 19.07 -5.96 -1.54
CA ARG A 34 18.96 -7.24 -2.27
C ARG A 34 17.57 -7.88 -2.13
N THR A 35 16.94 -7.68 -0.98
CA THR A 35 15.61 -8.17 -0.63
C THR A 35 15.01 -7.27 0.46
N LEU A 36 13.74 -7.43 0.77
CA LEU A 36 13.12 -6.80 1.93
C LEU A 36 13.80 -7.27 3.23
N PRO A 37 13.83 -6.45 4.28
CA PRO A 37 14.24 -6.86 5.63
C PRO A 37 13.41 -8.04 6.13
N SER A 38 14.02 -8.93 6.94
CA SER A 38 13.31 -10.09 7.51
C SER A 38 12.08 -9.69 8.32
N GLN A 39 12.17 -8.59 9.08
CA GLN A 39 11.04 -8.06 9.85
C GLN A 39 9.85 -7.67 8.95
N VAL A 40 10.09 -7.18 7.73
CA VAL A 40 9.03 -6.85 6.77
C VAL A 40 8.42 -8.13 6.22
N TRP A 41 9.23 -9.16 5.93
CA TRP A 41 8.74 -10.48 5.52
C TRP A 41 7.90 -11.15 6.61
N ASP A 42 8.31 -11.02 7.88
CA ASP A 42 7.52 -11.51 9.02
C ASP A 42 6.15 -10.79 9.12
N GLU A 43 6.09 -9.51 8.77
CA GLU A 43 4.81 -8.77 8.71
C GLU A 43 3.98 -9.14 7.47
N VAL A 44 4.60 -9.46 6.32
CA VAL A 44 3.88 -10.01 5.15
C VAL A 44 3.12 -11.27 5.53
N ASP A 45 3.75 -12.17 6.31
CA ASP A 45 3.12 -13.42 6.76
C ASP A 45 1.98 -13.21 7.78
N ARG A 46 2.00 -12.09 8.51
CA ARG A 46 0.99 -11.77 9.55
C ARG A 46 -0.16 -10.92 9.04
N ALA A 47 0.06 -10.20 7.93
CA ALA A 47 -0.94 -9.29 7.38
C ALA A 47 -1.99 -10.07 6.57
N ASP A 48 -3.25 -9.69 6.73
CA ASP A 48 -4.33 -10.16 5.84
C ASP A 48 -4.20 -9.51 4.47
N VAL A 49 -3.76 -8.24 4.44
CA VAL A 49 -3.57 -7.47 3.20
C VAL A 49 -2.23 -6.75 3.24
N VAL A 50 -1.42 -6.94 2.20
CA VAL A 50 -0.22 -6.16 1.93
C VAL A 50 -0.56 -5.07 0.92
N VAL A 51 -0.25 -3.82 1.25
CA VAL A 51 -0.39 -2.67 0.35
C VAL A 51 0.99 -2.18 -0.05
N HIS A 52 1.27 -2.13 -1.37
CA HIS A 52 2.53 -1.60 -1.88
C HIS A 52 2.27 -0.38 -2.79
N ALA A 53 2.71 0.79 -2.35
CA ALA A 53 2.43 2.06 -3.01
C ALA A 53 3.49 2.47 -4.07
N GLY A 54 4.07 1.50 -4.80
CA GLY A 54 4.92 1.73 -5.97
C GLY A 54 6.42 1.86 -5.70
N ASP A 55 7.18 2.03 -6.79
CA ASP A 55 8.64 2.06 -6.83
C ASP A 55 9.28 0.73 -6.37
N TRP A 56 8.97 -0.31 -7.13
CA TRP A 56 9.46 -1.68 -7.02
C TRP A 56 10.84 -1.86 -7.63
N VAL A 57 10.97 -1.39 -8.90
CA VAL A 57 12.11 -1.48 -9.82
C VAL A 57 12.20 -2.82 -10.57
N ASP A 58 11.96 -3.94 -9.92
CA ASP A 58 12.06 -5.28 -10.55
C ASP A 58 10.80 -6.12 -10.25
N VAL A 59 10.38 -6.92 -11.23
CA VAL A 59 9.18 -7.78 -11.12
C VAL A 59 9.34 -8.91 -10.12
N ARG A 60 10.56 -9.30 -9.77
CA ARG A 60 10.81 -10.41 -8.83
C ARG A 60 10.20 -10.18 -7.46
N LEU A 61 10.30 -8.96 -6.93
CA LEU A 61 9.67 -8.65 -5.64
C LEU A 61 8.15 -8.71 -5.73
N LEU A 62 7.57 -8.30 -6.86
CA LEU A 62 6.13 -8.44 -7.10
C LEU A 62 5.73 -9.92 -7.11
N ASP A 63 6.50 -10.77 -7.80
CA ASP A 63 6.24 -12.23 -7.84
C ASP A 63 6.32 -12.84 -6.43
N GLU A 64 7.39 -12.53 -5.66
CA GLU A 64 7.57 -13.00 -4.29
C GLU A 64 6.42 -12.59 -3.36
N LEU A 65 5.95 -11.33 -3.46
CA LEU A 65 4.83 -10.85 -2.66
C LEU A 65 3.49 -11.46 -3.10
N GLN A 66 3.28 -11.70 -4.41
CA GLN A 66 2.09 -12.36 -4.91
C GLN A 66 1.99 -13.83 -4.45
N GLU A 67 3.12 -14.52 -4.30
CA GLU A 67 3.17 -15.89 -3.79
C GLU A 67 2.94 -15.98 -2.28
N ARG A 68 3.38 -14.96 -1.52
CA ARG A 68 3.47 -15.04 -0.07
C ARG A 68 2.36 -14.30 0.67
N ALA A 69 1.90 -13.16 0.15
CA ALA A 69 0.82 -12.38 0.79
C ALA A 69 -0.54 -13.06 0.61
N HIS A 70 -1.39 -13.00 1.62
CA HIS A 70 -2.77 -13.48 1.52
C HIS A 70 -3.56 -12.68 0.47
N GLN A 71 -3.42 -11.35 0.51
CA GLN A 71 -3.93 -10.44 -0.51
C GLN A 71 -2.90 -9.33 -0.73
N LEU A 72 -2.68 -8.96 -1.99
CA LEU A 72 -1.80 -7.87 -2.38
C LEU A 72 -2.59 -6.78 -3.11
N VAL A 73 -2.56 -5.56 -2.60
CA VAL A 73 -3.08 -4.35 -3.25
C VAL A 73 -1.89 -3.48 -3.63
N ALA A 74 -1.68 -3.27 -4.91
CA ALA A 74 -0.44 -2.67 -5.37
C ALA A 74 -0.62 -1.75 -6.57
N VAL A 75 0.27 -0.75 -6.68
CA VAL A 75 0.37 0.17 -7.81
C VAL A 75 1.80 0.24 -8.32
N PHE A 76 2.01 0.73 -9.53
CA PHE A 76 3.35 1.08 -9.99
C PHE A 76 3.75 2.49 -9.53
N GLY A 77 5.07 2.74 -9.47
CA GLY A 77 5.65 4.06 -9.21
C GLY A 77 6.35 4.65 -10.44
N ASN A 78 6.96 5.82 -10.26
CA ASN A 78 7.63 6.52 -11.36
C ASN A 78 8.93 5.83 -11.82
N ASN A 79 9.60 5.07 -10.94
CA ASN A 79 10.81 4.30 -11.27
C ASN A 79 10.52 2.92 -11.86
N ASP A 80 9.24 2.53 -11.97
CA ASP A 80 8.85 1.20 -12.45
C ASP A 80 8.81 1.15 -13.97
N GLY A 81 9.47 0.14 -14.53
CA GLY A 81 9.58 -0.08 -15.96
C GLY A 81 8.31 -0.68 -16.59
N PRO A 82 8.33 -0.88 -17.94
CA PRO A 82 7.15 -1.35 -18.70
C PRO A 82 6.59 -2.69 -18.18
N ALA A 83 7.42 -3.61 -17.71
CA ALA A 83 6.99 -4.92 -17.21
C ALA A 83 6.11 -4.81 -15.95
N LEU A 84 6.45 -3.91 -15.01
CA LEU A 84 5.65 -3.62 -13.84
C LEU A 84 4.39 -2.85 -14.20
N ARG A 85 4.49 -1.83 -15.06
CA ARG A 85 3.34 -1.04 -15.53
C ARG A 85 2.31 -1.85 -16.32
N ALA A 86 2.72 -2.94 -16.95
CA ALA A 86 1.80 -3.86 -17.63
C ALA A 86 1.00 -4.74 -16.64
N ARG A 87 1.49 -4.92 -15.41
CA ARG A 87 0.91 -5.81 -14.40
C ARG A 87 0.19 -5.06 -13.28
N LEU A 88 0.53 -3.81 -13.04
CA LEU A 88 0.02 -2.99 -11.93
C LEU A 88 -0.69 -1.75 -12.46
N PRO A 89 -1.78 -1.31 -11.82
CA PRO A 89 -2.44 -0.06 -12.15
C PRO A 89 -1.65 1.15 -11.61
N GLU A 90 -1.97 2.34 -12.12
CA GLU A 90 -1.52 3.62 -11.52
C GLU A 90 -2.22 3.90 -10.19
N VAL A 91 -3.50 3.53 -10.10
CA VAL A 91 -4.34 3.71 -8.91
C VAL A 91 -5.08 2.41 -8.64
N ALA A 92 -4.93 1.86 -7.44
CA ALA A 92 -5.74 0.76 -6.95
C ALA A 92 -6.83 1.27 -5.99
N ARG A 93 -7.98 0.59 -5.99
CA ARG A 93 -9.10 0.86 -5.08
C ARG A 93 -9.67 -0.44 -4.58
N GLU A 94 -9.82 -0.54 -3.25
CA GLU A 94 -10.36 -1.71 -2.58
C GLU A 94 -11.27 -1.28 -1.42
N THR A 95 -12.21 -2.13 -1.06
CA THR A 95 -12.99 -1.95 0.17
C THR A 95 -12.65 -3.07 1.13
N LEU A 96 -12.02 -2.72 2.25
CA LEU A 96 -11.52 -3.66 3.26
C LEU A 96 -12.27 -3.43 4.57
N ALA A 97 -13.04 -4.41 5.02
CA ALA A 97 -13.86 -4.34 6.24
C ALA A 97 -14.65 -3.02 6.39
N GLY A 98 -15.22 -2.53 5.27
CA GLY A 98 -16.00 -1.30 5.21
C GLY A 98 -15.20 -0.01 5.03
N VAL A 99 -13.85 -0.05 5.01
CA VAL A 99 -12.97 1.10 4.70
C VAL A 99 -12.66 1.13 3.21
N ARG A 100 -12.95 2.24 2.53
CA ARG A 100 -12.63 2.48 1.11
C ARG A 100 -11.19 2.97 1.01
N VAL A 101 -10.31 2.08 0.56
CA VAL A 101 -8.87 2.31 0.42
C VAL A 101 -8.55 2.70 -1.01
N ALA A 102 -7.82 3.79 -1.20
CA ALA A 102 -7.18 4.14 -2.46
C ALA A 102 -5.65 4.06 -2.29
N VAL A 103 -4.96 3.57 -3.31
CA VAL A 103 -3.49 3.50 -3.33
C VAL A 103 -3.01 4.20 -4.60
N VAL A 104 -2.03 5.08 -4.46
CA VAL A 104 -1.37 5.78 -5.56
C VAL A 104 0.09 6.02 -5.17
N HIS A 105 1.00 6.01 -6.13
CA HIS A 105 2.39 6.27 -5.78
C HIS A 105 2.63 7.74 -5.43
N GLU A 106 2.10 8.67 -6.21
CA GLU A 106 2.44 10.09 -6.14
C GLU A 106 1.22 10.98 -5.90
N THR A 107 1.36 11.92 -4.95
CA THR A 107 0.31 12.90 -4.59
C THR A 107 0.70 14.34 -4.91
N GLY A 108 1.85 14.54 -5.57
CA GLY A 108 2.40 15.86 -5.90
C GLY A 108 3.01 16.58 -4.68
N ALA A 109 3.14 17.89 -4.77
CA ALA A 109 3.81 18.72 -3.77
C ALA A 109 3.21 18.55 -2.36
N THR A 110 4.05 18.72 -1.32
CA THR A 110 3.61 18.63 0.08
C THR A 110 2.57 19.69 0.42
N GLN A 111 2.78 20.94 -0.02
CA GLN A 111 1.83 22.01 0.24
C GLN A 111 0.48 21.75 -0.44
N GLY A 112 -0.60 21.72 0.34
CA GLY A 112 -1.98 21.50 -0.12
C GLY A 112 -2.25 20.04 -0.59
N ARG A 113 -1.42 19.08 -0.17
CA ARG A 113 -1.56 17.65 -0.49
C ARG A 113 -2.92 17.13 -0.09
N GLU A 114 -3.35 17.38 1.12
CA GLU A 114 -4.60 16.85 1.68
C GLU A 114 -5.81 17.29 0.84
N ARG A 115 -5.88 18.58 0.48
CA ARG A 115 -6.98 19.10 -0.35
C ARG A 115 -7.00 18.44 -1.73
N ARG A 116 -5.85 18.37 -2.43
CA ARG A 116 -5.77 17.70 -3.74
C ARG A 116 -6.11 16.21 -3.65
N ALA A 117 -5.68 15.55 -2.58
CA ALA A 117 -6.00 14.16 -2.34
C ALA A 117 -7.52 13.97 -2.15
N ARG A 118 -8.16 14.82 -1.34
CA ARG A 118 -9.62 14.78 -1.14
C ARG A 118 -10.38 15.03 -2.44
N GLU A 119 -9.94 16.00 -3.24
CA GLU A 119 -10.53 16.31 -4.55
C GLU A 119 -10.38 15.14 -5.55
N ARG A 120 -9.22 14.47 -5.56
CA ARG A 120 -8.94 13.34 -6.46
C ARG A 120 -9.61 12.04 -6.02
N PHE A 121 -9.79 11.84 -4.72
CA PHE A 121 -10.34 10.62 -4.12
C PHE A 121 -11.53 10.90 -3.20
N PRO A 122 -12.64 11.47 -3.76
CA PRO A 122 -13.78 11.91 -2.95
C PRO A 122 -14.50 10.80 -2.19
N GLU A 123 -14.38 9.55 -2.63
CA GLU A 123 -15.02 8.39 -2.00
C GLU A 123 -14.10 7.64 -1.03
N ALA A 124 -12.80 7.96 -0.97
CA ALA A 124 -11.87 7.21 -0.14
C ALA A 124 -11.93 7.65 1.33
N ASP A 125 -11.76 6.68 2.22
CA ASP A 125 -11.58 6.84 3.66
C ASP A 125 -10.09 6.80 4.03
N LEU A 126 -9.29 6.01 3.28
CA LEU A 126 -7.85 5.89 3.40
C LEU A 126 -7.17 6.07 2.05
N LEU A 127 -6.16 6.93 1.99
CA LEU A 127 -5.24 7.04 0.86
C LEU A 127 -3.84 6.62 1.31
N VAL A 128 -3.29 5.58 0.66
CA VAL A 128 -1.90 5.15 0.84
C VAL A 128 -1.08 5.65 -0.34
N PHE A 129 0.07 6.27 -0.06
CA PHE A 129 0.95 6.81 -1.08
C PHE A 129 2.43 6.65 -0.71
N GLY A 130 3.35 6.85 -1.67
CA GLY A 130 4.80 6.70 -1.51
C GLY A 130 5.60 7.91 -2.01
N HIS A 131 6.61 7.63 -2.84
CA HIS A 131 7.45 8.56 -3.59
C HIS A 131 8.46 9.36 -2.77
N SER A 132 8.05 9.94 -1.66
CA SER A 132 8.92 10.81 -0.85
C SER A 132 9.91 10.04 0.04
N HIS A 133 9.65 8.78 0.35
CA HIS A 133 10.28 7.95 1.38
C HIS A 133 10.13 8.52 2.81
N ILE A 134 9.33 9.55 2.98
CA ILE A 134 9.11 10.23 4.26
C ILE A 134 7.78 9.75 4.84
N PRO A 135 7.77 9.15 6.04
CA PRO A 135 6.54 8.79 6.70
C PRO A 135 5.58 9.98 6.84
N TRP A 136 4.30 9.74 6.56
CA TRP A 136 3.27 10.77 6.62
C TRP A 136 1.99 10.23 7.20
N ASP A 137 1.36 11.01 8.07
CA ASP A 137 0.04 10.74 8.60
C ASP A 137 -0.72 12.07 8.77
N SER A 138 -1.77 12.25 8.00
CA SER A 138 -2.64 13.42 8.08
C SER A 138 -4.08 13.06 7.71
N SER A 139 -5.02 13.98 7.98
CA SER A 139 -6.44 13.76 7.66
C SER A 139 -7.10 15.04 7.17
N ILE A 140 -8.08 14.89 6.30
CA ILE A 140 -8.94 15.96 5.84
C ILE A 140 -10.33 15.41 5.49
N ASP A 141 -11.40 16.01 6.01
CA ASP A 141 -12.78 15.69 5.66
C ASP A 141 -13.10 14.19 5.57
N GLY A 142 -12.66 13.41 6.57
CA GLY A 142 -12.88 11.97 6.66
C GLY A 142 -11.90 11.11 5.83
N LEU A 143 -11.01 11.70 5.04
CA LEU A 143 -9.93 10.99 4.35
C LEU A 143 -8.65 11.01 5.20
N ARG A 144 -8.10 9.85 5.57
CA ARG A 144 -6.76 9.73 6.15
C ARG A 144 -5.74 9.45 5.06
N LEU A 145 -4.61 10.15 5.11
CA LEU A 145 -3.49 10.00 4.18
C LEU A 145 -2.30 9.38 4.91
N LEU A 146 -1.80 8.25 4.43
CA LEU A 146 -0.66 7.55 5.02
C LEU A 146 0.44 7.32 3.97
N ASN A 147 1.68 7.63 4.35
CA ASN A 147 2.88 7.20 3.63
C ASN A 147 3.72 6.36 4.59
N PRO A 148 4.04 5.10 4.26
CA PRO A 148 4.83 4.23 5.14
C PRO A 148 6.33 4.58 5.18
N GLY A 149 6.80 5.52 4.36
CA GLY A 149 8.21 5.69 4.10
C GLY A 149 8.76 4.59 3.20
N SER A 150 9.99 4.15 3.42
CA SER A 150 10.60 3.05 2.69
C SER A 150 11.30 2.08 3.65
N PRO A 151 11.11 0.76 3.49
CA PRO A 151 11.78 -0.24 4.32
C PRO A 151 13.24 -0.53 3.90
N THR A 152 13.70 0.08 2.80
CA THR A 152 14.99 -0.24 2.16
C THR A 152 15.84 0.98 1.83
N ASP A 153 15.22 2.15 1.64
CA ASP A 153 15.91 3.39 1.28
C ASP A 153 15.39 4.58 2.10
N ARG A 154 16.02 4.85 3.24
CA ARG A 154 15.63 5.92 4.16
C ARG A 154 15.86 7.34 3.62
N ARG A 155 16.62 7.48 2.54
CA ARG A 155 17.07 8.79 2.01
C ARG A 155 17.64 9.71 3.10
N ARG A 156 16.86 10.73 3.52
CA ARG A 156 17.25 11.73 4.55
C ARG A 156 16.68 11.42 5.92
N GLU A 157 15.82 10.40 6.01
CA GLU A 157 15.24 9.96 7.29
C GLU A 157 16.28 9.21 8.13
N PRO A 158 16.18 9.22 9.46
CA PRO A 158 17.09 8.50 10.34
C PRO A 158 17.02 6.99 10.12
N ASP A 159 15.84 6.45 9.85
CA ASP A 159 15.54 5.04 9.76
C ASP A 159 14.78 4.68 8.48
N CYS A 160 14.87 3.43 8.07
CA CYS A 160 13.92 2.81 7.15
C CYS A 160 12.62 2.50 7.91
N THR A 161 11.47 2.59 7.23
CA THR A 161 10.17 2.47 7.90
C THR A 161 9.15 1.68 7.07
N TYR A 162 8.14 1.16 7.76
CA TYR A 162 6.89 0.65 7.22
C TYR A 162 5.76 0.93 8.21
N LEU A 163 4.51 0.80 7.78
CA LEU A 163 3.32 0.98 8.62
C LEU A 163 2.53 -0.32 8.75
N THR A 164 1.93 -0.53 9.92
CA THR A 164 0.84 -1.49 10.10
C THR A 164 -0.40 -0.77 10.61
N LEU A 165 -1.57 -1.30 10.29
CA LEU A 165 -2.83 -0.82 10.82
C LEU A 165 -3.88 -1.92 10.80
N THR A 166 -4.98 -1.67 11.47
CA THR A 166 -6.17 -2.53 11.48
C THR A 166 -7.35 -1.77 10.89
N VAL A 167 -8.16 -2.44 10.08
CA VAL A 167 -9.46 -1.95 9.65
C VAL A 167 -10.54 -2.91 10.13
N GLU A 168 -11.60 -2.37 10.70
CA GLU A 168 -12.73 -3.13 11.23
C GLU A 168 -13.98 -2.26 11.21
N ARG A 169 -15.10 -2.76 10.67
CA ARG A 169 -16.41 -2.07 10.66
C ARG A 169 -16.35 -0.61 10.16
N GLY A 170 -15.60 -0.38 9.08
CA GLY A 170 -15.44 0.96 8.51
C GLY A 170 -14.52 1.90 9.31
N GLN A 171 -13.82 1.40 10.33
CA GLN A 171 -12.90 2.17 11.17
C GLN A 171 -11.45 1.77 10.94
N ILE A 172 -10.55 2.74 11.02
CA ILE A 172 -9.10 2.55 10.98
C ILE A 172 -8.56 2.71 12.40
N SER A 173 -7.83 1.69 12.89
CA SER A 173 -7.23 1.68 14.23
C SER A 173 -5.80 1.13 14.20
N ASP A 174 -5.13 1.16 15.33
CA ASP A 174 -3.82 0.55 15.57
C ASP A 174 -2.76 0.94 14.51
N VAL A 175 -2.79 2.19 14.06
CA VAL A 175 -1.83 2.71 13.08
C VAL A 175 -0.48 2.88 13.75
N GLU A 176 0.49 2.06 13.36
CA GLU A 176 1.82 2.03 13.96
C GLU A 176 2.91 2.20 12.90
N LEU A 177 3.79 3.18 13.10
CA LEU A 177 5.00 3.37 12.31
C LEU A 177 6.15 2.56 12.91
N HIS A 178 6.60 1.55 12.18
CA HIS A 178 7.74 0.72 12.54
C HIS A 178 9.04 1.28 11.99
N ARG A 179 10.06 1.35 12.83
CA ARG A 179 11.41 1.77 12.45
C ARG A 179 12.32 0.56 12.41
N LEU A 180 13.01 0.40 11.30
CA LEU A 180 13.98 -0.68 11.11
C LEU A 180 15.35 -0.22 11.60
N PRO A 181 16.12 -1.07 12.29
CA PRO A 181 17.45 -0.71 12.73
C PRO A 181 18.35 -0.38 11.53
N PRO A 182 19.33 0.50 11.69
CA PRO A 182 20.35 0.75 10.67
C PRO A 182 21.02 -0.56 10.24
N ARG A 183 21.20 -0.70 8.94
CA ARG A 183 21.95 -1.84 8.36
C ARG A 183 23.45 -1.61 8.46
#